data_3fb6d75c0898ea5cde073172766a0fc5
#
_entry.id   3fb6d75c0898ea5cde073172766a0fc5
#
_cell.length_a   1.000
_cell.length_b   1.000
_cell.length_c   1.000
_cell.angle_alpha   90.00
_cell.angle_beta   90.00
_cell.angle_gamma   90.00
#
_symmetry.space_group_name_H-M   'P 1'
#
loop_
_entity.id
_entity.type
_entity.pdbx_description
1 polymer ?
#
loop_
_entity_poly.entity_id
_entity_poly.type
_entity_poly.pdbx_seq_one_letter_code
_entity_poly.pdbx_strand_id
1 'polypeptide(L)'
;LRSSREKSPEELLITYMDCIPDQKYEEMYEMIDAEASGNITLEDFTERNSAIYEGIEMQNMEVQVTEYNEKEGTVRYQTSFDTAAGKVSFEKQALFKKGQDGYKLVWGDSMIFPELGADDRVRVSTTRAERGEILDCNGTVLAGKGVVSSVGIVPGRLVDRDNAVRQIADLLEVDAADIEEELSAGWVREDSFVPLKSVPK
;
A
#
# COMPACT_ATOMS: atom_id res chain seq x y z
N LEU A 1 2.40 47.36 3.40
CA LEU A 1 3.60 46.52 3.19
C LEU A 1 3.78 45.68 4.46
N ARG A 2 3.20 44.48 4.50
CA ARG A 2 3.52 43.47 5.49
C ARG A 2 4.95 42.98 5.15
N SER A 3 5.94 43.36 5.92
CA SER A 3 7.23 42.70 5.95
C SER A 3 6.96 41.27 6.40
N SER A 4 6.97 40.31 5.47
CA SER A 4 6.98 38.90 5.80
C SER A 4 8.28 38.62 6.53
N ARG A 5 8.22 38.34 7.83
CA ARG A 5 9.37 37.92 8.61
C ARG A 5 9.93 36.66 7.97
N GLU A 6 11.21 36.67 7.65
CA GLU A 6 11.95 35.49 7.16
C GLU A 6 11.78 34.35 8.18
N LYS A 7 11.31 33.20 7.71
CA LYS A 7 11.15 32.01 8.58
C LYS A 7 12.52 31.44 8.93
N SER A 8 12.69 31.00 10.17
CA SER A 8 13.86 30.24 10.57
C SER A 8 13.82 28.82 9.94
N PRO A 9 14.97 28.12 9.88
CA PRO A 9 15.00 26.75 9.39
C PRO A 9 14.02 25.81 10.11
N GLU A 10 13.87 25.97 11.44
CA GLU A 10 12.92 25.18 12.22
C GLU A 10 11.46 25.50 11.86
N GLU A 11 11.13 26.81 11.73
CA GLU A 11 9.78 27.24 11.32
C GLU A 11 9.48 26.77 9.89
N LEU A 12 10.47 26.78 9.00
CA LEU A 12 10.32 26.32 7.62
C LEU A 12 10.13 24.81 7.56
N LEU A 13 10.87 24.02 8.37
CA LEU A 13 10.70 22.57 8.48
C LEU A 13 9.29 22.20 8.94
N ILE A 14 8.79 22.84 9.99
CA ILE A 14 7.43 22.59 10.50
C ILE A 14 6.40 22.90 9.41
N THR A 15 6.53 24.09 8.74
CA THR A 15 5.62 24.45 7.65
C THR A 15 5.65 23.43 6.51
N TYR A 16 6.83 22.95 6.14
CA TYR A 16 7.01 21.91 5.10
C TYR A 16 6.32 20.61 5.49
N MET A 17 6.52 20.15 6.72
CA MET A 17 5.92 18.92 7.21
C MET A 17 4.39 19.01 7.37
N ASP A 18 3.87 20.17 7.75
CA ASP A 18 2.43 20.43 7.86
C ASP A 18 1.71 20.37 6.50
N CYS A 19 2.43 20.58 5.40
CA CYS A 19 1.87 20.45 4.06
C CYS A 19 1.60 18.98 3.66
N ILE A 20 2.31 18.02 4.26
CA ILE A 20 2.20 16.59 3.87
C ILE A 20 0.80 16.01 4.13
N PRO A 21 0.21 16.12 5.34
CA PRO A 21 -1.15 15.64 5.60
C PRO A 21 -2.21 16.30 4.72
N ASP A 22 -1.98 17.54 4.33
CA ASP A 22 -2.87 18.32 3.47
C ASP A 22 -2.65 18.06 1.97
N GLN A 23 -1.67 17.21 1.60
CA GLN A 23 -1.28 16.88 0.21
C GLN A 23 -0.88 18.13 -0.61
N LYS A 24 -0.31 19.15 0.04
CA LYS A 24 0.12 20.41 -0.59
C LYS A 24 1.53 20.31 -1.14
N TYR A 25 1.77 19.35 -2.03
CA TYR A 25 3.11 19.04 -2.54
C TYR A 25 3.74 20.20 -3.35
N GLU A 26 2.93 20.99 -4.04
CA GLU A 26 3.41 22.18 -4.75
C GLU A 26 3.93 23.24 -3.77
N GLU A 27 3.21 23.48 -2.66
CA GLU A 27 3.67 24.40 -1.60
C GLU A 27 4.97 23.90 -0.95
N MET A 28 5.12 22.58 -0.78
CA MET A 28 6.36 21.96 -0.30
C MET A 28 7.52 22.21 -1.26
N TYR A 29 7.29 22.09 -2.57
CA TYR A 29 8.29 22.33 -3.59
C TYR A 29 8.79 23.79 -3.60
N GLU A 30 7.91 24.75 -3.34
CA GLU A 30 8.30 26.16 -3.20
C GLU A 30 9.28 26.41 -2.04
N MET A 31 9.32 25.53 -1.04
CA MET A 31 10.20 25.63 0.12
C MET A 31 11.55 24.95 -0.06
N ILE A 32 11.76 24.17 -1.12
CA ILE A 32 13.03 23.48 -1.36
C ILE A 32 13.98 24.29 -2.27
N ASP A 33 15.27 23.97 -2.16
CA ASP A 33 16.31 24.36 -3.12
C ASP A 33 16.40 23.22 -4.17
N ALA A 34 15.71 23.36 -5.29
CA ALA A 34 15.64 22.33 -6.31
C ALA A 34 17.01 22.00 -6.92
N GLU A 35 17.92 23.00 -7.09
CA GLU A 35 19.28 22.80 -7.60
C GLU A 35 20.11 21.96 -6.62
N ALA A 36 20.09 22.33 -5.33
CA ALA A 36 20.79 21.60 -4.28
C ALA A 36 20.18 20.22 -4.00
N SER A 37 18.92 20.00 -4.41
CA SER A 37 18.17 18.74 -4.30
C SER A 37 18.30 17.86 -5.57
N GLY A 38 19.40 17.99 -6.31
CA GLY A 38 19.67 17.17 -7.50
C GLY A 38 18.95 17.61 -8.77
N ASN A 39 18.54 18.88 -8.85
CA ASN A 39 17.73 19.46 -9.94
C ASN A 39 16.37 18.76 -10.12
N ILE A 40 15.76 18.33 -9.01
CA ILE A 40 14.45 17.70 -9.05
C ILE A 40 13.41 18.66 -9.64
N THR A 41 12.57 18.17 -10.54
CA THR A 41 11.46 18.95 -11.10
C THR A 41 10.26 18.99 -10.15
N LEU A 42 9.35 19.94 -10.33
CA LEU A 42 8.08 19.98 -9.59
C LEU A 42 7.27 18.69 -9.82
N GLU A 43 7.25 18.20 -11.06
CA GLU A 43 6.51 16.99 -11.44
C GLU A 43 7.07 15.76 -10.71
N ASP A 44 8.39 15.51 -10.80
CA ASP A 44 9.04 14.38 -10.14
C ASP A 44 8.90 14.44 -8.62
N PHE A 45 9.05 15.64 -8.03
CA PHE A 45 8.88 15.84 -6.60
C PHE A 45 7.46 15.53 -6.13
N THR A 46 6.46 16.05 -6.86
CA THR A 46 5.05 15.85 -6.53
C THR A 46 4.66 14.39 -6.68
N GLU A 47 5.01 13.75 -7.82
CA GLU A 47 4.74 12.33 -8.06
C GLU A 47 5.39 11.45 -7.00
N ARG A 48 6.66 11.72 -6.64
CA ARG A 48 7.41 10.94 -5.66
C ARG A 48 6.78 11.01 -4.27
N ASN A 49 6.46 12.22 -3.80
CA ASN A 49 5.88 12.41 -2.48
C ASN A 49 4.44 11.86 -2.41
N SER A 50 3.58 12.17 -3.38
CA SER A 50 2.20 11.68 -3.41
C SER A 50 2.14 10.16 -3.49
N ALA A 51 2.89 9.54 -4.41
CA ALA A 51 2.92 8.09 -4.58
C ALA A 51 3.32 7.35 -3.30
N ILE A 52 4.22 7.93 -2.49
CA ILE A 52 4.66 7.28 -1.24
C ILE A 52 3.69 7.58 -0.11
N TYR A 53 3.39 8.85 0.21
CA TYR A 53 2.56 9.19 1.36
C TYR A 53 1.11 8.71 1.23
N GLU A 54 0.54 8.79 0.03
CA GLU A 54 -0.81 8.26 -0.24
C GLU A 54 -0.79 6.73 -0.33
N GLY A 55 0.25 6.14 -0.95
CA GLY A 55 0.40 4.69 -1.07
C GLY A 55 0.54 3.96 0.25
N ILE A 56 1.11 4.58 1.28
CA ILE A 56 1.19 4.04 2.65
C ILE A 56 -0.02 4.41 3.53
N GLU A 57 -0.99 5.18 3.00
CA GLU A 57 -2.14 5.68 3.74
C GLU A 57 -1.74 6.50 4.98
N MET A 58 -0.77 7.42 4.81
CA MET A 58 -0.19 8.20 5.90
C MET A 58 -1.25 9.08 6.61
N GLN A 59 -1.27 9.02 7.95
CA GLN A 59 -2.16 9.80 8.82
C GLN A 59 -1.44 10.22 10.11
N ASN A 60 -2.01 11.17 10.83
CA ASN A 60 -1.61 11.57 12.17
C ASN A 60 -0.11 11.88 12.29
N MET A 61 0.43 12.68 11.35
CA MET A 61 1.83 13.08 11.38
C MET A 61 2.10 14.05 12.54
N GLU A 62 3.11 13.72 13.31
CA GLU A 62 3.64 14.57 14.39
C GLU A 62 5.11 14.87 14.10
N VAL A 63 5.52 16.09 14.32
CA VAL A 63 6.91 16.56 14.12
C VAL A 63 7.38 17.32 15.33
N GLN A 64 8.56 16.99 15.83
CA GLN A 64 9.21 17.68 16.93
C GLN A 64 10.63 18.01 16.56
N VAL A 65 10.95 19.31 16.46
CA VAL A 65 12.33 19.78 16.32
C VAL A 65 13.08 19.57 17.63
N THR A 66 14.26 18.96 17.55
CA THR A 66 15.09 18.63 18.70
C THR A 66 16.34 19.50 18.80
N GLU A 67 16.93 19.88 17.66
CA GLU A 67 18.18 20.68 17.64
C GLU A 67 18.29 21.46 16.33
N TYR A 68 18.83 22.67 16.40
CA TYR A 68 19.28 23.43 15.22
C TYR A 68 20.77 23.72 15.33
N ASN A 69 21.54 23.33 14.33
CA ASN A 69 22.95 23.64 14.21
C ASN A 69 23.14 24.74 13.14
N GLU A 70 23.30 25.98 13.59
CA GLU A 70 23.44 27.16 12.71
C GLU A 70 24.69 27.07 11.81
N LYS A 71 25.79 26.47 12.31
CA LYS A 71 27.05 26.39 11.56
C LYS A 71 26.95 25.44 10.36
N GLU A 72 26.21 24.38 10.52
CA GLU A 72 26.00 23.35 9.48
C GLU A 72 24.72 23.61 8.68
N GLY A 73 23.85 24.50 9.16
CA GLY A 73 22.53 24.74 8.56
C GLY A 73 21.60 23.54 8.69
N THR A 74 21.74 22.74 9.76
CA THR A 74 20.99 21.49 9.91
C THR A 74 20.01 21.55 11.07
N VAL A 75 18.83 20.98 10.86
CA VAL A 75 17.77 20.81 11.86
C VAL A 75 17.57 19.34 12.13
N ARG A 76 17.76 18.90 13.38
CA ARG A 76 17.36 17.56 13.82
C ARG A 76 15.94 17.57 14.32
N TYR A 77 15.20 16.53 13.97
CA TYR A 77 13.81 16.41 14.35
C TYR A 77 13.39 14.96 14.47
N GLN A 78 12.39 14.72 15.30
CA GLN A 78 11.65 13.47 15.34
C GLN A 78 10.36 13.63 14.56
N THR A 79 9.99 12.62 13.79
CA THR A 79 8.68 12.53 13.14
C THR A 79 8.07 11.17 13.41
N SER A 80 6.76 11.15 13.63
CA SER A 80 5.98 9.92 13.72
C SER A 80 4.69 10.08 12.96
N PHE A 81 4.22 9.00 12.35
CA PHE A 81 2.94 8.96 11.63
C PHE A 81 2.42 7.54 11.56
N ASP A 82 1.11 7.42 11.34
CA ASP A 82 0.45 6.14 11.13
C ASP A 82 0.50 5.77 9.64
N THR A 83 0.61 4.47 9.37
CA THR A 83 0.56 3.90 8.02
C THR A 83 -0.37 2.69 7.99
N ALA A 84 -0.72 2.19 6.80
CA ALA A 84 -1.46 0.93 6.65
C ALA A 84 -0.79 -0.27 7.37
N ALA A 85 0.55 -0.20 7.60
CA ALA A 85 1.32 -1.23 8.31
C ALA A 85 1.50 -0.95 9.82
N GLY A 86 0.98 0.17 10.33
CA GLY A 86 1.09 0.62 11.71
C GLY A 86 1.85 1.93 11.88
N LYS A 87 2.07 2.33 13.15
CA LYS A 87 2.76 3.58 13.48
C LYS A 87 4.28 3.42 13.28
N VAL A 88 4.87 4.42 12.66
CA VAL A 88 6.34 4.53 12.47
C VAL A 88 6.85 5.79 13.13
N SER A 89 8.12 5.78 13.56
CA SER A 89 8.78 6.95 14.15
C SER A 89 10.25 6.95 13.77
N PHE A 90 10.77 8.12 13.42
CA PHE A 90 12.15 8.30 12.97
C PHE A 90 12.77 9.55 13.58
N GLU A 91 14.07 9.48 13.89
CA GLU A 91 14.92 10.65 14.08
C GLU A 91 15.60 10.98 12.76
N LYS A 92 15.52 12.23 12.34
CA LYS A 92 16.00 12.70 11.03
C LYS A 92 16.74 14.02 11.16
N GLN A 93 17.47 14.35 10.10
CA GLN A 93 18.17 15.62 9.97
C GLN A 93 17.84 16.23 8.61
N ALA A 94 17.43 17.50 8.60
CA ALA A 94 17.18 18.28 7.40
C ALA A 94 18.29 19.33 7.24
N LEU A 95 18.75 19.51 6.00
CA LEU A 95 19.74 20.53 5.65
C LEU A 95 19.05 21.73 5.02
N PHE A 96 19.42 22.93 5.46
CA PHE A 96 18.93 24.19 4.93
C PHE A 96 20.06 25.04 4.37
N LYS A 97 19.81 25.69 3.25
CA LYS A 97 20.69 26.69 2.67
C LYS A 97 20.05 28.06 2.73
N LYS A 98 20.85 29.09 3.05
CA LYS A 98 20.41 30.47 3.02
C LYS A 98 20.63 31.04 1.63
N GLY A 99 19.55 31.43 0.96
CA GLY A 99 19.54 32.14 -0.30
C GLY A 99 19.26 33.66 -0.14
N GLN A 100 18.97 34.32 -1.25
CA GLN A 100 18.62 35.75 -1.27
C GLN A 100 17.24 36.00 -0.64
N ASP A 101 16.30 35.06 -0.83
CA ASP A 101 14.89 35.14 -0.39
C ASP A 101 14.62 34.35 0.91
N GLY A 102 15.67 34.04 1.67
CA GLY A 102 15.58 33.31 2.92
C GLY A 102 16.14 31.88 2.85
N TYR A 103 15.78 31.05 3.83
CA TYR A 103 16.21 29.67 3.87
C TYR A 103 15.40 28.79 2.92
N LYS A 104 16.07 27.79 2.35
CA LYS A 104 15.49 26.73 1.52
C LYS A 104 15.94 25.37 2.03
N LEU A 105 15.04 24.40 2.02
CA LEU A 105 15.32 23.02 2.39
C LEU A 105 16.04 22.29 1.25
N VAL A 106 17.13 21.59 1.55
CA VAL A 106 17.73 20.63 0.61
C VAL A 106 17.02 19.32 0.77
N TRP A 107 16.19 19.00 -0.21
CA TRP A 107 15.34 17.82 -0.18
C TRP A 107 16.07 16.58 -0.72
N GLY A 108 15.70 15.41 -0.20
CA GLY A 108 16.08 14.09 -0.68
C GLY A 108 15.10 13.03 -0.17
N ASP A 109 15.11 11.85 -0.75
CA ASP A 109 14.21 10.73 -0.40
C ASP A 109 14.29 10.34 1.08
N SER A 110 15.45 10.54 1.71
CA SER A 110 15.63 10.34 3.16
C SER A 110 14.74 11.24 4.03
N MET A 111 14.18 12.31 3.46
CA MET A 111 13.16 13.12 4.13
C MET A 111 11.84 12.36 4.29
N ILE A 112 11.55 11.38 3.44
CA ILE A 112 10.38 10.50 3.54
C ILE A 112 10.67 9.35 4.49
N PHE A 113 11.66 8.50 4.16
CA PHE A 113 12.17 7.44 5.04
C PHE A 113 13.70 7.51 5.11
N PRO A 114 14.33 7.34 6.28
CA PRO A 114 15.77 7.55 6.46
C PRO A 114 16.67 6.75 5.51
N GLU A 115 16.25 5.54 5.14
CA GLU A 115 17.01 4.61 4.31
C GLU A 115 16.56 4.62 2.84
N LEU A 116 15.60 5.49 2.47
CA LEU A 116 15.06 5.52 1.11
C LEU A 116 16.05 6.21 0.16
N GLY A 117 16.44 5.51 -0.89
CA GLY A 117 17.24 6.05 -1.99
C GLY A 117 16.39 6.43 -3.20
N ALA A 118 16.99 7.13 -4.16
CA ALA A 118 16.30 7.65 -5.34
C ALA A 118 15.68 6.54 -6.22
N ASP A 119 16.33 5.37 -6.30
CA ASP A 119 15.88 4.23 -7.10
C ASP A 119 14.95 3.28 -6.33
N ASP A 120 14.77 3.50 -5.02
CA ASP A 120 13.94 2.64 -4.19
C ASP A 120 12.46 2.91 -4.39
N ARG A 121 11.65 1.88 -4.17
CA ARG A 121 10.18 1.95 -4.25
C ARG A 121 9.56 1.47 -2.95
N VAL A 122 8.66 2.27 -2.41
CA VAL A 122 7.83 1.86 -1.27
C VAL A 122 6.65 1.04 -1.79
N ARG A 123 6.42 -0.13 -1.20
CA ARG A 123 5.29 -1.00 -1.53
C ARG A 123 4.59 -1.45 -0.26
N VAL A 124 3.27 -1.39 -0.26
CA VAL A 124 2.43 -1.98 0.78
C VAL A 124 1.85 -3.28 0.26
N SER A 125 1.99 -4.35 1.04
CA SER A 125 1.37 -5.64 0.74
C SER A 125 0.52 -6.06 1.93
N THR A 126 -0.72 -6.49 1.66
CA THR A 126 -1.63 -6.99 2.68
C THR A 126 -1.77 -8.50 2.55
N THR A 127 -1.40 -9.22 3.59
CA THR A 127 -1.67 -10.66 3.69
C THR A 127 -2.89 -10.86 4.57
N ARG A 128 -3.95 -11.45 4.00
CA ARG A 128 -5.14 -11.78 4.79
C ARG A 128 -4.78 -12.84 5.83
N ALA A 129 -5.11 -12.55 7.09
CA ALA A 129 -4.99 -13.55 8.14
C ALA A 129 -5.88 -14.76 7.83
N GLU A 130 -5.35 -15.96 8.08
CA GLU A 130 -6.18 -17.14 8.05
C GLU A 130 -7.17 -17.13 9.20
N ARG A 131 -8.42 -17.53 8.90
CA ARG A 131 -9.44 -17.64 9.96
C ARG A 131 -9.00 -18.72 10.95
N GLY A 132 -8.91 -18.35 12.23
CA GLY A 132 -8.60 -19.28 13.31
C GLY A 132 -9.71 -20.32 13.51
N GLU A 133 -9.36 -21.41 14.18
CA GLU A 133 -10.30 -22.44 14.60
C GLU A 133 -10.96 -22.07 15.93
N ILE A 134 -12.19 -22.50 16.13
CA ILE A 134 -12.88 -22.44 17.41
C ILE A 134 -12.71 -23.81 18.05
N LEU A 135 -12.08 -23.86 19.22
CA LEU A 135 -11.83 -25.09 19.94
C LEU A 135 -12.73 -25.19 21.17
N ASP A 136 -13.05 -26.41 21.60
CA ASP A 136 -13.63 -26.64 22.93
C ASP A 136 -12.58 -26.55 24.04
N CYS A 137 -13.00 -26.74 25.29
CA CYS A 137 -12.11 -26.71 26.46
C CYS A 137 -11.05 -27.83 26.49
N ASN A 138 -11.17 -28.84 25.64
CA ASN A 138 -10.25 -29.97 25.50
C ASN A 138 -9.35 -29.84 24.25
N GLY A 139 -9.49 -28.72 23.49
CA GLY A 139 -8.74 -28.48 22.27
C GLY A 139 -9.34 -29.15 21.01
N THR A 140 -10.57 -29.65 21.08
CA THR A 140 -11.25 -30.25 19.92
C THR A 140 -11.81 -29.14 19.03
N VAL A 141 -11.59 -29.22 17.70
CA VAL A 141 -12.08 -28.22 16.74
C VAL A 141 -13.60 -28.29 16.66
N LEU A 142 -14.27 -27.22 17.11
CA LEU A 142 -15.72 -27.04 16.96
C LEU A 142 -16.09 -26.39 15.64
N ALA A 143 -15.27 -25.45 15.16
CA ALA A 143 -15.40 -24.82 13.86
C ALA A 143 -14.03 -24.40 13.33
N GLY A 144 -13.74 -24.72 12.11
CA GLY A 144 -12.47 -24.40 11.47
C GLY A 144 -12.56 -24.51 9.94
N LYS A 145 -11.43 -24.36 9.27
CA LYS A 145 -11.35 -24.64 7.82
C LYS A 145 -11.51 -26.14 7.58
N GLY A 146 -12.61 -26.52 6.93
CA GLY A 146 -12.77 -27.88 6.40
C GLY A 146 -11.95 -28.05 5.12
N VAL A 147 -11.40 -29.24 4.93
CA VAL A 147 -10.87 -29.65 3.62
C VAL A 147 -12.04 -30.18 2.81
N VAL A 148 -12.30 -29.54 1.68
CA VAL A 148 -13.32 -30.02 0.73
C VAL A 148 -12.63 -30.46 -0.56
N SER A 149 -13.17 -31.47 -1.20
CA SER A 149 -12.78 -31.84 -2.56
C SER A 149 -13.78 -31.23 -3.53
N SER A 150 -13.29 -30.52 -4.52
CA SER A 150 -14.13 -30.03 -5.61
C SER A 150 -14.25 -31.13 -6.66
N VAL A 151 -15.47 -31.49 -6.98
CA VAL A 151 -15.81 -32.43 -8.07
C VAL A 151 -16.28 -31.60 -9.25
N GLY A 152 -15.74 -31.84 -10.42
CA GLY A 152 -16.07 -31.08 -11.62
C GLY A 152 -15.77 -31.85 -12.91
N ILE A 153 -15.98 -31.16 -14.01
CA ILE A 153 -15.84 -31.70 -15.37
C ILE A 153 -14.74 -30.95 -16.11
N VAL A 154 -13.99 -31.69 -16.94
CA VAL A 154 -13.13 -31.12 -17.99
C VAL A 154 -13.81 -31.47 -19.33
N PRO A 155 -14.42 -30.49 -20.04
CA PRO A 155 -15.26 -30.75 -21.21
C PRO A 155 -14.60 -31.61 -22.29
N GLY A 156 -13.35 -31.34 -22.62
CA GLY A 156 -12.59 -32.07 -23.64
C GLY A 156 -12.29 -33.54 -23.28
N ARG A 157 -12.61 -33.99 -22.06
CA ARG A 157 -12.49 -35.41 -21.66
C ARG A 157 -13.79 -36.21 -21.74
N LEU A 158 -14.91 -35.56 -22.06
CA LEU A 158 -16.20 -36.21 -22.21
C LEU A 158 -16.29 -36.87 -23.60
N VAL A 159 -16.53 -38.16 -23.66
CA VAL A 159 -16.69 -38.92 -24.90
C VAL A 159 -18.12 -38.78 -25.43
N ASP A 160 -19.10 -38.87 -24.52
CA ASP A 160 -20.54 -38.70 -24.79
C ASP A 160 -21.06 -37.70 -23.74
N ARG A 161 -21.16 -36.44 -24.15
CA ARG A 161 -21.47 -35.31 -23.26
C ARG A 161 -22.84 -35.50 -22.61
N ASP A 162 -23.87 -35.75 -23.41
CA ASP A 162 -25.26 -35.81 -22.92
C ASP A 162 -25.48 -36.95 -21.93
N ASN A 163 -24.84 -38.08 -22.18
CA ASN A 163 -24.93 -39.25 -21.29
C ASN A 163 -24.07 -39.02 -20.01
N ALA A 164 -22.88 -38.45 -20.16
CA ALA A 164 -21.99 -38.13 -19.03
C ALA A 164 -22.63 -37.13 -18.10
N VAL A 165 -23.22 -36.04 -18.63
CA VAL A 165 -23.91 -35.02 -17.83
C VAL A 165 -25.03 -35.62 -17.01
N ARG A 166 -25.86 -36.48 -17.60
CA ARG A 166 -26.94 -37.17 -16.88
C ARG A 166 -26.43 -38.05 -15.76
N GLN A 167 -25.41 -38.88 -16.03
CA GLN A 167 -24.82 -39.74 -15.02
C GLN A 167 -24.15 -38.95 -13.87
N ILE A 168 -23.49 -37.87 -14.19
CA ILE A 168 -22.86 -37.00 -13.20
C ILE A 168 -23.93 -36.27 -12.38
N ALA A 169 -24.99 -35.78 -12.99
CA ALA A 169 -26.14 -35.18 -12.33
C ALA A 169 -26.74 -36.10 -11.29
N ASP A 170 -27.01 -37.35 -11.69
CA ASP A 170 -27.54 -38.39 -10.80
C ASP A 170 -26.56 -38.71 -9.65
N LEU A 171 -25.26 -38.85 -9.95
CA LEU A 171 -24.24 -39.20 -8.96
C LEU A 171 -24.01 -38.09 -7.93
N LEU A 172 -24.05 -36.85 -8.37
CA LEU A 172 -23.81 -35.69 -7.52
C LEU A 172 -25.07 -35.12 -6.90
N GLU A 173 -26.26 -35.64 -7.26
CA GLU A 173 -27.57 -35.16 -6.85
C GLU A 173 -27.71 -33.64 -7.16
N VAL A 174 -27.46 -33.28 -8.41
CA VAL A 174 -27.59 -31.91 -8.96
C VAL A 174 -28.45 -31.96 -10.23
N ASP A 175 -28.99 -30.81 -10.65
CA ASP A 175 -29.77 -30.77 -11.89
C ASP A 175 -28.85 -30.85 -13.12
N ALA A 176 -29.21 -31.64 -14.11
CA ALA A 176 -28.46 -31.74 -15.36
C ALA A 176 -28.48 -30.42 -16.14
N ALA A 177 -29.55 -29.62 -15.99
CA ALA A 177 -29.64 -28.30 -16.60
C ALA A 177 -28.60 -27.30 -16.01
N ASP A 178 -28.37 -27.35 -14.70
CA ASP A 178 -27.37 -26.52 -14.04
C ASP A 178 -25.95 -26.88 -14.54
N ILE A 179 -25.67 -28.17 -14.74
CA ILE A 179 -24.38 -28.63 -15.32
C ILE A 179 -24.21 -28.09 -16.74
N GLU A 180 -25.26 -28.16 -17.56
CA GLU A 180 -25.19 -27.65 -18.93
C GLU A 180 -25.00 -26.10 -18.98
N GLU A 181 -25.62 -25.38 -18.08
CA GLU A 181 -25.43 -23.93 -17.93
C GLU A 181 -23.96 -23.58 -17.59
N GLU A 182 -23.39 -24.26 -16.59
CA GLU A 182 -21.98 -24.08 -16.20
C GLU A 182 -21.02 -24.44 -17.34
N LEU A 183 -21.25 -25.52 -18.06
CA LEU A 183 -20.45 -25.94 -19.22
C LEU A 183 -20.58 -25.01 -20.42
N SER A 184 -21.64 -24.21 -20.48
CA SER A 184 -21.92 -23.25 -21.55
C SER A 184 -21.38 -21.84 -21.25
N ALA A 185 -20.81 -21.61 -20.05
CA ALA A 185 -20.28 -20.34 -19.64
C ALA A 185 -19.14 -19.85 -20.54
N GLY A 186 -19.10 -18.54 -20.86
CA GLY A 186 -18.20 -17.96 -21.85
C GLY A 186 -16.69 -18.12 -21.55
N TRP A 187 -16.32 -18.46 -20.33
CA TRP A 187 -14.93 -18.73 -19.92
C TRP A 187 -14.49 -20.18 -20.11
N VAL A 188 -15.44 -21.12 -20.28
CA VAL A 188 -15.16 -22.56 -20.37
C VAL A 188 -14.48 -22.88 -21.71
N ARG A 189 -13.42 -23.68 -21.63
CA ARG A 189 -12.67 -24.24 -22.75
C ARG A 189 -12.59 -25.75 -22.59
N GLU A 190 -12.14 -26.46 -23.61
CA GLU A 190 -12.04 -27.94 -23.59
C GLU A 190 -11.15 -28.45 -22.44
N ASP A 191 -10.14 -27.70 -22.04
CA ASP A 191 -9.20 -28.05 -20.96
C ASP A 191 -9.54 -27.43 -19.61
N SER A 192 -10.60 -26.63 -19.52
CA SER A 192 -11.03 -25.97 -18.27
C SER A 192 -11.60 -27.00 -17.30
N PHE A 193 -11.22 -26.87 -16.02
CA PHE A 193 -11.90 -27.57 -14.94
C PHE A 193 -13.14 -26.77 -14.52
N VAL A 194 -14.33 -27.31 -14.77
CA VAL A 194 -15.62 -26.72 -14.39
C VAL A 194 -16.08 -27.36 -13.08
N PRO A 195 -16.01 -26.65 -11.94
CA PRO A 195 -16.44 -27.17 -10.64
C PRO A 195 -17.97 -27.29 -10.59
N LEU A 196 -18.48 -28.42 -10.14
CA LEU A 196 -19.92 -28.67 -10.02
C LEU A 196 -20.39 -28.76 -8.56
N LYS A 197 -19.63 -29.44 -7.71
CA LYS A 197 -19.99 -29.65 -6.31
C LYS A 197 -18.76 -29.75 -5.43
N SER A 198 -18.84 -29.17 -4.24
CA SER A 198 -17.82 -29.35 -3.20
C SER A 198 -18.32 -30.38 -2.19
N VAL A 199 -17.53 -31.42 -1.94
CA VAL A 199 -17.85 -32.48 -0.98
C VAL A 199 -16.84 -32.45 0.17
N PRO A 200 -17.27 -32.64 1.43
CA PRO A 200 -16.36 -32.80 2.56
C PRO A 200 -15.44 -34.01 2.33
N LYS A 201 -14.21 -33.88 2.80
CA LYS A 201 -13.23 -34.96 2.72
C LYS A 201 -13.33 -35.86 3.94
#